data_8ff3b34e83774c540ff5e208c7b28fb4
#
_entry.id   8ff3b34e83774c540ff5e208c7b28fb4
#
_cell.length_a   1.000
_cell.length_b   1.000
_cell.length_c   1.000
_cell.angle_alpha   90.00
_cell.angle_beta   90.00
_cell.angle_gamma   90.00
#
_symmetry.space_group_name_H-M   'P 1'
#
loop_
_entity.id
_entity.type
_entity.pdbx_description
1 polymer ?
#
loop_
_entity_poly.entity_id
_entity_poly.type
_entity_poly.pdbx_seq_one_letter_code
_entity_poly.pdbx_strand_id
1 'polypeptide(L)'
;MAELVFSTSSFCPFGLANPGVPILLDAQMRLIEPACAWFLHLALVQGRTRSPATWRTYAEALYDWWQTCEANGWGWDRVGYEEVAAYRNRMLSGTSDLTGRPYARSTINGRLRILAFYGWCVQRDMINAVPFTSGEVAVGRARAPSMLRHLDASGGRQKVNELTVRHTRPLPRALPIGEVRRVMAQMGARDRLIVEWALMTGARRMEIAGLKLAQLPATDCVRSEDEPVIPIRLESTKGAKPRQIYPPLALIDRTRAYVHEERAIALRSSRTNSDAESALFLTEDGRPLGACRIGMIFSEACKRAGVAGTFHALRHTFAGAMLAFLQRQTQRVPELNPLLTLQTILGHSDPSTTMIYLRMLATDLTAIENALGDLYGALA
;
A
#
# COMPACT_ATOMS: atom_id res chain seq x y z
N MET A 1 -17.31 11.93 -24.00
CA MET A 1 -16.20 11.68 -23.06
C MET A 1 -16.07 10.19 -22.85
N ALA A 2 -14.87 9.67 -22.78
CA ALA A 2 -14.63 8.27 -22.49
C ALA A 2 -15.19 7.86 -21.12
N GLU A 3 -15.51 6.57 -20.93
CA GLU A 3 -16.00 5.98 -19.69
C GLU A 3 -15.12 4.78 -19.29
N LEU A 4 -14.82 4.65 -18.00
CA LEU A 4 -14.04 3.54 -17.44
C LEU A 4 -14.94 2.64 -16.59
N VAL A 5 -15.13 1.41 -17.03
CA VAL A 5 -15.89 0.38 -16.31
C VAL A 5 -15.00 -0.83 -15.99
N PHE A 6 -15.50 -1.75 -15.17
CA PHE A 6 -14.75 -2.92 -14.74
C PHE A 6 -15.59 -4.19 -14.91
N SER A 7 -14.92 -5.26 -15.32
CA SER A 7 -15.55 -6.57 -15.48
C SER A 7 -16.10 -7.11 -14.16
N THR A 8 -17.16 -7.89 -14.26
CA THR A 8 -17.78 -8.62 -13.14
C THR A 8 -17.27 -10.06 -13.07
N SER A 9 -17.76 -10.84 -12.12
CA SER A 9 -17.45 -12.27 -11.99
C SER A 9 -17.94 -13.13 -13.17
N SER A 10 -18.85 -12.61 -13.99
CA SER A 10 -19.29 -13.27 -15.22
C SER A 10 -18.27 -13.22 -16.37
N PHE A 11 -17.25 -12.36 -16.26
CA PHE A 11 -16.16 -12.33 -17.24
C PHE A 11 -15.18 -13.46 -16.95
N CYS A 12 -15.28 -14.52 -17.73
CA CYS A 12 -14.52 -15.76 -17.54
C CYS A 12 -13.68 -16.12 -18.76
N PRO A 13 -12.68 -15.30 -19.15
CA PRO A 13 -11.78 -15.67 -20.23
C PRO A 13 -10.99 -16.93 -19.83
N PHE A 14 -10.89 -17.88 -20.76
CA PHE A 14 -10.23 -19.17 -20.52
C PHE A 14 -10.83 -20.00 -19.37
N GLY A 15 -12.12 -19.82 -19.07
CA GLY A 15 -12.83 -20.56 -18.01
C GLY A 15 -12.54 -20.08 -16.58
N LEU A 16 -11.76 -19.02 -16.40
CA LEU A 16 -11.44 -18.44 -15.09
C LEU A 16 -12.13 -17.09 -14.92
N ALA A 17 -12.86 -16.92 -13.81
CA ALA A 17 -13.48 -15.64 -13.47
C ALA A 17 -12.38 -14.59 -13.17
N ASN A 18 -12.43 -13.47 -13.87
CA ASN A 18 -11.50 -12.36 -13.73
C ASN A 18 -12.24 -11.04 -13.47
N PRO A 19 -12.81 -10.83 -12.28
CA PRO A 19 -13.47 -9.58 -11.94
C PRO A 19 -12.46 -8.45 -11.77
N GLY A 20 -12.88 -7.25 -12.16
CA GLY A 20 -12.07 -6.04 -12.00
C GLY A 20 -11.08 -5.75 -13.13
N VAL A 21 -11.16 -6.48 -14.25
CA VAL A 21 -10.42 -6.10 -15.48
C VAL A 21 -11.02 -4.80 -16.02
N PRO A 22 -10.20 -3.76 -16.25
CA PRO A 22 -10.68 -2.48 -16.75
C PRO A 22 -11.14 -2.58 -18.21
N ILE A 23 -12.14 -1.79 -18.55
CA ILE A 23 -12.67 -1.63 -19.90
C ILE A 23 -12.85 -0.14 -20.13
N LEU A 24 -12.23 0.39 -21.18
CA LEU A 24 -12.37 1.78 -21.58
C LEU A 24 -13.27 1.90 -22.79
N LEU A 25 -14.30 2.74 -22.67
CA LEU A 25 -15.33 2.97 -23.68
C LEU A 25 -15.22 4.41 -24.20
N ASP A 26 -15.57 4.61 -25.47
CA ASP A 26 -15.72 5.94 -26.06
C ASP A 26 -17.07 6.58 -25.70
N ALA A 27 -17.30 7.81 -26.17
CA ALA A 27 -18.55 8.53 -25.91
C ALA A 27 -19.80 7.84 -26.55
N GLN A 28 -19.61 6.88 -27.45
CA GLN A 28 -20.66 6.08 -28.08
C GLN A 28 -20.75 4.69 -27.46
N MET A 29 -20.14 4.46 -26.28
CA MET A 29 -20.12 3.17 -25.56
C MET A 29 -19.44 2.03 -26.35
N ARG A 30 -18.57 2.34 -27.31
CA ARG A 30 -17.77 1.35 -28.04
C ARG A 30 -16.43 1.14 -27.36
N LEU A 31 -15.90 -0.06 -27.46
CA LEU A 31 -14.58 -0.39 -26.89
C LEU A 31 -13.47 0.44 -27.55
N ILE A 32 -12.63 1.04 -26.72
CA ILE A 32 -11.36 1.63 -27.13
C ILE A 32 -10.36 0.48 -27.20
N GLU A 33 -10.29 -0.18 -28.37
CA GLU A 33 -9.59 -1.45 -28.56
C GLU A 33 -8.16 -1.46 -28.02
N PRO A 34 -7.26 -0.49 -28.33
CA PRO A 34 -5.87 -0.56 -27.87
C PRO A 34 -5.77 -0.50 -26.34
N ALA A 35 -6.61 0.30 -25.68
CA ALA A 35 -6.66 0.38 -24.22
C ALA A 35 -7.15 -0.92 -23.58
N CYS A 36 -8.24 -1.48 -24.10
CA CYS A 36 -8.83 -2.73 -23.61
C CYS A 36 -7.87 -3.91 -23.82
N ALA A 37 -7.21 -3.99 -24.99
CA ALA A 37 -6.22 -5.02 -25.27
C ALA A 37 -5.01 -4.94 -24.32
N TRP A 38 -4.57 -3.72 -23.99
CA TRP A 38 -3.51 -3.52 -23.00
C TRP A 38 -3.95 -3.94 -21.58
N PHE A 39 -5.16 -3.62 -21.16
CA PHE A 39 -5.70 -4.05 -19.87
C PHE A 39 -5.82 -5.57 -19.76
N LEU A 40 -6.25 -6.24 -20.83
CA LEU A 40 -6.27 -7.70 -20.90
C LEU A 40 -4.83 -8.27 -20.80
N HIS A 41 -3.86 -7.65 -21.50
CA HIS A 41 -2.47 -8.04 -21.39
C HIS A 41 -1.93 -7.90 -19.96
N LEU A 42 -2.23 -6.79 -19.28
CA LEU A 42 -1.84 -6.58 -17.87
C LEU A 42 -2.47 -7.61 -16.93
N ALA A 43 -3.73 -7.96 -17.18
CA ALA A 43 -4.49 -8.83 -16.28
C ALA A 43 -4.19 -10.31 -16.50
N LEU A 44 -4.05 -10.75 -17.75
CA LEU A 44 -4.04 -12.18 -18.11
C LEU A 44 -2.67 -12.67 -18.57
N VAL A 45 -1.84 -11.81 -19.16
CA VAL A 45 -0.56 -12.22 -19.77
C VAL A 45 0.61 -11.84 -18.87
N GLN A 46 0.61 -10.61 -18.34
CA GLN A 46 1.73 -10.10 -17.56
C GLN A 46 1.70 -10.61 -16.11
N GLY A 47 2.49 -11.63 -15.81
CA GLY A 47 2.52 -12.29 -14.49
C GLY A 47 2.87 -11.40 -13.28
N ARG A 48 3.40 -10.19 -13.49
CA ARG A 48 3.76 -9.24 -12.43
C ARG A 48 2.60 -8.39 -11.93
N THR A 49 1.51 -8.29 -12.67
CA THR A 49 0.38 -7.37 -12.41
C THR A 49 -0.92 -8.09 -12.04
N ARG A 50 -0.85 -9.10 -11.19
CA ARG A 50 -2.00 -9.97 -10.85
C ARG A 50 -3.06 -9.32 -9.94
N SER A 51 -2.89 -8.07 -9.51
CA SER A 51 -3.83 -7.42 -8.58
C SER A 51 -4.81 -6.51 -9.30
N PRO A 52 -6.15 -6.68 -9.12
CA PRO A 52 -7.15 -5.76 -9.65
C PRO A 52 -6.92 -4.29 -9.24
N ALA A 53 -6.38 -4.03 -8.05
CA ALA A 53 -6.01 -2.69 -7.62
C ALA A 53 -4.87 -2.09 -8.46
N THR A 54 -3.94 -2.93 -8.94
CA THR A 54 -2.88 -2.50 -9.86
C THR A 54 -3.46 -2.18 -11.23
N TRP A 55 -4.33 -3.03 -11.78
CA TRP A 55 -5.01 -2.78 -13.06
C TRP A 55 -5.80 -1.48 -13.02
N ARG A 56 -6.58 -1.28 -11.93
CA ARG A 56 -7.31 -0.02 -11.71
C ARG A 56 -6.40 1.20 -11.75
N THR A 57 -5.24 1.14 -11.09
CA THR A 57 -4.30 2.28 -11.07
C THR A 57 -3.77 2.63 -12.46
N TYR A 58 -3.48 1.63 -13.29
CA TYR A 58 -3.08 1.85 -14.68
C TYR A 58 -4.24 2.36 -15.52
N ALA A 59 -5.43 1.81 -15.32
CA ALA A 59 -6.63 2.21 -16.04
C ALA A 59 -7.06 3.64 -15.71
N GLU A 60 -7.05 4.04 -14.45
CA GLU A 60 -7.35 5.42 -14.03
C GLU A 60 -6.34 6.42 -14.60
N ALA A 61 -5.05 6.03 -14.73
CA ALA A 61 -4.06 6.87 -15.38
C ALA A 61 -4.33 7.02 -16.89
N LEU A 62 -4.65 5.92 -17.58
CA LEU A 62 -4.92 5.94 -19.00
C LEU A 62 -6.25 6.64 -19.32
N TYR A 63 -7.27 6.47 -18.48
CA TYR A 63 -8.55 7.15 -18.58
C TYR A 63 -8.39 8.68 -18.50
N ASP A 64 -7.67 9.19 -17.49
CA ASP A 64 -7.40 10.62 -17.33
C ASP A 64 -6.61 11.19 -18.52
N TRP A 65 -5.66 10.43 -19.04
CA TRP A 65 -4.93 10.77 -20.25
C TRP A 65 -5.85 10.80 -21.48
N TRP A 66 -6.71 9.79 -21.65
CA TRP A 66 -7.63 9.70 -22.78
C TRP A 66 -8.59 10.89 -22.82
N GLN A 67 -9.16 11.21 -21.66
CA GLN A 67 -9.98 12.44 -21.54
C GLN A 67 -9.22 13.71 -21.89
N THR A 68 -7.93 13.77 -21.53
CA THR A 68 -7.07 14.90 -21.90
C THR A 68 -6.85 14.95 -23.42
N CYS A 69 -6.63 13.83 -24.06
CA CYS A 69 -6.51 13.75 -25.52
C CYS A 69 -7.81 14.21 -26.20
N GLU A 70 -8.98 13.69 -25.77
CA GLU A 70 -10.28 14.11 -26.30
C GLU A 70 -10.52 15.62 -26.16
N ALA A 71 -10.22 16.18 -24.98
CA ALA A 71 -10.44 17.60 -24.69
C ALA A 71 -9.54 18.53 -25.52
N ASN A 72 -8.37 18.05 -25.97
CA ASN A 72 -7.43 18.83 -26.77
C ASN A 72 -7.43 18.45 -28.27
N GLY A 73 -8.25 17.49 -28.67
CA GLY A 73 -8.28 17.00 -30.05
C GLY A 73 -7.02 16.25 -30.46
N TRP A 74 -6.28 15.68 -29.52
CA TRP A 74 -5.07 14.90 -29.79
C TRP A 74 -5.42 13.46 -30.16
N GLY A 75 -4.90 12.98 -31.28
CA GLY A 75 -4.92 11.56 -31.59
C GLY A 75 -3.97 10.81 -30.66
N TRP A 76 -4.47 9.85 -29.88
CA TRP A 76 -3.66 9.09 -28.92
C TRP A 76 -2.43 8.42 -29.57
N ASP A 77 -2.54 8.05 -30.84
CA ASP A 77 -1.51 7.39 -31.66
C ASP A 77 -0.50 8.36 -32.31
N ARG A 78 -0.78 9.67 -32.26
CA ARG A 78 0.01 10.73 -32.89
C ARG A 78 0.65 11.69 -31.92
N VAL A 79 0.36 11.56 -30.62
CA VAL A 79 0.96 12.41 -29.59
C VAL A 79 2.47 12.20 -29.50
N GLY A 80 3.18 13.29 -29.32
CA GLY A 80 4.63 13.32 -29.13
C GLY A 80 5.03 13.66 -27.69
N TYR A 81 6.30 13.99 -27.54
CA TYR A 81 6.87 14.38 -26.25
C TYR A 81 6.20 15.63 -25.66
N GLU A 82 5.87 16.61 -26.51
CA GLU A 82 5.33 17.91 -26.09
C GLU A 82 3.94 17.79 -25.46
N GLU A 83 3.06 16.93 -26.01
CA GLU A 83 1.72 16.71 -25.48
C GLU A 83 1.78 16.01 -24.12
N VAL A 84 2.65 15.03 -23.96
CA VAL A 84 2.83 14.36 -22.65
C VAL A 84 3.50 15.31 -21.63
N ALA A 85 4.42 16.16 -22.07
CA ALA A 85 5.00 17.21 -21.22
C ALA A 85 3.96 18.26 -20.83
N ALA A 86 3.07 18.69 -21.74
CA ALA A 86 1.96 19.58 -21.45
C ALA A 86 0.99 18.98 -20.43
N TYR A 87 0.64 17.69 -20.61
CA TYR A 87 -0.18 16.94 -19.63
C TYR A 87 0.44 16.95 -18.23
N ARG A 88 1.74 16.64 -18.11
CA ARG A 88 2.47 16.72 -16.84
C ARG A 88 2.46 18.12 -16.27
N ASN A 89 2.75 19.13 -17.08
CA ASN A 89 2.86 20.54 -16.66
C ASN A 89 1.51 21.09 -16.18
N ARG A 90 0.39 20.71 -16.84
CA ARG A 90 -0.96 21.00 -16.36
C ARG A 90 -1.18 20.55 -14.92
N MET A 91 -0.73 19.33 -14.58
CA MET A 91 -0.84 18.83 -13.21
C MET A 91 0.12 19.50 -12.23
N LEU A 92 1.29 19.97 -12.70
CA LEU A 92 2.25 20.68 -11.85
C LEU A 92 1.76 22.07 -11.43
N SER A 93 1.03 22.77 -12.30
CA SER A 93 0.52 24.13 -12.07
C SER A 93 -0.94 24.17 -11.60
N GLY A 94 -1.69 23.07 -11.81
CA GLY A 94 -3.12 23.02 -11.56
C GLY A 94 -3.51 22.32 -10.27
N THR A 95 -4.82 22.32 -10.02
CA THR A 95 -5.46 21.62 -8.92
C THR A 95 -6.25 20.42 -9.46
N SER A 96 -6.41 19.41 -8.62
CA SER A 96 -7.24 18.23 -8.95
C SER A 96 -8.72 18.61 -8.85
N ASP A 97 -9.49 18.35 -9.90
CA ASP A 97 -10.93 18.57 -9.94
C ASP A 97 -11.67 17.79 -8.85
N LEU A 98 -11.16 16.62 -8.47
CA LEU A 98 -11.75 15.77 -7.42
C LEU A 98 -11.52 16.29 -6.00
N THR A 99 -10.43 16.99 -5.74
CA THR A 99 -10.03 17.37 -4.38
C THR A 99 -9.88 18.86 -4.16
N GLY A 100 -9.87 19.67 -5.22
CA GLY A 100 -9.58 21.10 -5.20
C GLY A 100 -8.17 21.46 -4.71
N ARG A 101 -7.27 20.46 -4.57
CA ARG A 101 -5.91 20.65 -4.06
C ARG A 101 -4.87 20.46 -5.16
N PRO A 102 -3.68 21.08 -5.03
CA PRO A 102 -2.57 20.81 -5.95
C PRO A 102 -2.25 19.31 -6.03
N TYR A 103 -1.90 18.84 -7.22
CA TYR A 103 -1.51 17.45 -7.39
C TYR A 103 -0.22 17.13 -6.63
N ALA A 104 -0.23 16.05 -5.84
CA ALA A 104 1.00 15.53 -5.26
C ALA A 104 1.92 15.00 -6.38
N ARG A 105 3.22 15.26 -6.27
CA ARG A 105 4.22 14.80 -7.27
C ARG A 105 4.19 13.27 -7.48
N SER A 106 3.87 12.50 -6.43
CA SER A 106 3.66 11.05 -6.53
C SER A 106 2.42 10.70 -7.35
N THR A 107 1.37 11.52 -7.32
CA THR A 107 0.17 11.36 -8.15
C THR A 107 0.50 11.64 -9.61
N ILE A 108 1.24 12.72 -9.90
CA ILE A 108 1.70 13.04 -11.25
C ILE A 108 2.51 11.87 -11.83
N ASN A 109 3.49 11.35 -11.09
CA ASN A 109 4.26 10.17 -11.51
C ASN A 109 3.38 8.91 -11.64
N GLY A 110 2.31 8.81 -10.85
CA GLY A 110 1.30 7.77 -10.99
C GLY A 110 0.52 7.88 -12.31
N ARG A 111 0.15 9.10 -12.71
CA ARG A 111 -0.52 9.38 -13.99
C ARG A 111 0.39 9.15 -15.19
N LEU A 112 1.70 9.43 -15.08
CA LEU A 112 2.68 9.13 -16.11
C LEU A 112 2.90 7.63 -16.38
N ARG A 113 2.19 6.74 -15.68
CA ARG A 113 2.16 5.30 -16.03
C ARG A 113 1.58 5.01 -17.41
N ILE A 114 0.91 5.97 -18.04
CA ILE A 114 0.53 5.90 -19.45
C ILE A 114 1.71 5.56 -20.37
N LEU A 115 2.93 5.94 -19.98
CA LEU A 115 4.13 5.62 -20.74
C LEU A 115 4.37 4.11 -20.89
N ALA A 116 3.88 3.30 -19.94
CA ALA A 116 3.92 1.85 -20.08
C ALA A 116 2.96 1.33 -21.16
N PHE A 117 1.81 1.99 -21.35
CA PHE A 117 0.89 1.73 -22.45
C PHE A 117 1.57 2.00 -23.81
N TYR A 118 2.19 3.15 -23.98
CA TYR A 118 2.90 3.49 -25.22
C TYR A 118 4.06 2.54 -25.51
N GLY A 119 4.83 2.15 -24.49
CA GLY A 119 5.88 1.14 -24.66
C GLY A 119 5.33 -0.22 -25.11
N TRP A 120 4.13 -0.60 -24.63
CA TRP A 120 3.45 -1.81 -25.06
C TRP A 120 2.90 -1.69 -26.49
N CYS A 121 2.39 -0.51 -26.90
CA CYS A 121 1.91 -0.24 -28.25
C CYS A 121 3.05 -0.33 -29.29
N VAL A 122 4.24 0.22 -28.98
CA VAL A 122 5.43 0.10 -29.85
C VAL A 122 5.83 -1.36 -30.05
N GLN A 123 5.84 -2.16 -28.96
CA GLN A 123 6.16 -3.60 -29.05
C GLN A 123 5.19 -4.41 -29.91
N ARG A 124 4.05 -3.82 -30.29
CA ARG A 124 3.00 -4.45 -31.13
C ARG A 124 2.78 -3.73 -32.45
N ASP A 125 3.71 -2.87 -32.82
CA ASP A 125 3.69 -2.12 -34.09
C ASP A 125 2.42 -1.27 -34.29
N MET A 126 1.74 -0.89 -33.16
CA MET A 126 0.57 0.01 -33.22
C MET A 126 0.97 1.47 -33.41
N ILE A 127 2.16 1.84 -32.96
CA ILE A 127 2.79 3.15 -33.12
C ILE A 127 4.29 2.97 -33.38
N ASN A 128 4.90 3.92 -34.08
CA ASN A 128 6.30 3.82 -34.47
C ASN A 128 7.31 4.13 -33.37
N ALA A 129 6.94 5.01 -32.41
CA ALA A 129 7.84 5.43 -31.33
C ALA A 129 7.06 5.79 -30.07
N VAL A 130 7.73 5.70 -28.93
CA VAL A 130 7.16 6.17 -27.66
C VAL A 130 7.22 7.70 -27.58
N PRO A 131 6.19 8.38 -27.02
CA PRO A 131 6.16 9.83 -26.89
C PRO A 131 6.98 10.34 -25.69
N PHE A 132 8.18 9.78 -25.49
CA PHE A 132 9.06 10.20 -24.39
C PHE A 132 10.51 9.80 -24.64
N THR A 133 11.42 10.52 -23.99
CA THR A 133 12.84 10.22 -23.97
C THR A 133 13.27 9.66 -22.62
N SER A 134 14.24 8.77 -22.62
CA SER A 134 14.85 8.22 -21.41
C SER A 134 16.29 8.68 -21.32
N GLY A 135 16.62 9.45 -20.31
CA GLY A 135 17.98 9.83 -19.97
C GLY A 135 18.62 8.86 -18.99
N GLU A 136 19.93 8.71 -19.04
CA GLU A 136 20.67 7.99 -18.00
C GLU A 136 21.04 8.97 -16.89
N VAL A 137 20.50 8.74 -15.70
CA VAL A 137 20.84 9.52 -14.49
C VAL A 137 21.77 8.68 -13.62
N ALA A 138 22.89 9.26 -13.20
CA ALA A 138 23.77 8.63 -12.22
C ALA A 138 22.96 8.41 -10.92
N VAL A 139 22.88 7.17 -10.46
CA VAL A 139 22.28 6.85 -9.18
C VAL A 139 23.25 7.35 -8.10
N GLY A 140 22.90 8.48 -7.49
CA GLY A 140 23.71 9.06 -6.42
C GLY A 140 24.04 8.03 -5.33
N ARG A 141 25.19 8.16 -4.70
CA ARG A 141 25.76 7.28 -3.66
C ARG A 141 24.86 7.03 -2.43
N ALA A 142 23.68 7.66 -2.37
CA ALA A 142 22.75 7.62 -1.23
C ALA A 142 21.84 6.37 -1.16
N ARG A 143 21.90 5.42 -2.11
CA ARG A 143 21.29 4.10 -1.91
C ARG A 143 22.28 3.25 -1.14
N ALA A 144 21.80 2.66 -0.04
CA ALA A 144 22.57 1.80 0.84
C ALA A 144 23.51 0.85 0.07
N PRO A 145 24.75 0.65 0.54
CA PRO A 145 25.70 -0.21 -0.13
C PRO A 145 25.13 -1.64 -0.22
N SER A 146 24.74 -2.05 -1.41
CA SER A 146 24.52 -3.47 -1.68
C SER A 146 25.89 -4.15 -1.69
N MET A 147 26.04 -5.24 -0.97
CA MET A 147 27.25 -6.07 -0.95
C MET A 147 27.63 -6.57 -2.35
N LEU A 148 26.67 -6.59 -3.31
CA LEU A 148 26.82 -7.05 -4.69
C LEU A 148 26.97 -5.89 -5.70
N ARG A 149 27.26 -4.68 -5.23
CA ARG A 149 27.36 -3.48 -6.09
C ARG A 149 28.44 -3.58 -7.17
N HIS A 150 29.49 -4.36 -6.92
CA HIS A 150 30.56 -4.62 -7.86
C HIS A 150 30.15 -5.51 -9.03
N LEU A 151 29.00 -6.21 -8.92
CA LEU A 151 28.41 -7.02 -9.96
C LEU A 151 27.36 -6.26 -10.80
N ASP A 152 27.07 -5.02 -10.45
CA ASP A 152 26.09 -4.20 -11.18
C ASP A 152 26.76 -3.60 -12.42
N ALA A 153 26.56 -4.26 -13.56
CA ALA A 153 27.11 -3.87 -14.86
C ALA A 153 26.62 -2.49 -15.35
N SER A 154 25.60 -1.89 -14.69
CA SER A 154 25.04 -0.57 -15.06
C SER A 154 25.91 0.61 -14.60
N GLY A 155 26.99 0.35 -13.88
CA GLY A 155 27.90 1.40 -13.37
C GLY A 155 27.22 2.43 -12.45
N GLY A 156 26.07 2.08 -11.87
CA GLY A 156 25.28 2.98 -11.03
C GLY A 156 24.46 4.01 -11.83
N ARG A 157 24.26 3.81 -13.12
CA ARG A 157 23.34 4.60 -13.95
C ARG A 157 21.97 3.92 -14.01
N GLN A 158 20.92 4.69 -13.89
CA GLN A 158 19.54 4.24 -14.04
C GLN A 158 18.88 5.01 -15.17
N LYS A 159 18.24 4.29 -16.11
CA LYS A 159 17.37 4.93 -17.10
C LYS A 159 16.18 5.54 -16.37
N VAL A 160 16.04 6.83 -16.45
CA VAL A 160 14.93 7.59 -15.87
C VAL A 160 14.24 8.32 -17.02
N ASN A 161 12.92 8.24 -17.05
CA ASN A 161 12.15 9.04 -17.98
C ASN A 161 12.26 10.52 -17.59
N GLU A 162 12.61 11.39 -18.55
CA GLU A 162 12.80 12.82 -18.33
C GLU A 162 11.52 13.53 -17.88
N LEU A 163 10.36 12.98 -18.21
CA LEU A 163 9.07 13.49 -17.77
C LEU A 163 8.78 13.21 -16.28
N THR A 164 9.54 12.33 -15.64
CA THR A 164 9.34 11.98 -14.24
C THR A 164 9.63 13.16 -13.32
N VAL A 165 8.67 13.52 -12.50
CA VAL A 165 8.80 14.61 -11.53
C VAL A 165 9.59 14.13 -10.31
N ARG A 166 10.73 14.82 -10.04
CA ARG A 166 11.51 14.52 -8.82
C ARG A 166 10.65 14.79 -7.57
N HIS A 167 10.54 13.81 -6.70
CA HIS A 167 9.83 13.96 -5.44
C HIS A 167 10.61 13.32 -4.30
N THR A 168 10.63 13.99 -3.16
CA THR A 168 11.15 13.44 -1.91
C THR A 168 9.98 12.76 -1.19
N ARG A 169 10.14 11.49 -0.84
CA ARG A 169 9.16 10.83 0.03
C ARG A 169 9.36 11.35 1.45
N PRO A 170 8.34 11.98 2.07
CA PRO A 170 8.43 12.34 3.48
C PRO A 170 8.64 11.07 4.31
N LEU A 171 9.31 11.22 5.44
CA LEU A 171 9.42 10.13 6.41
C LEU A 171 7.99 9.73 6.85
N PRO A 172 7.73 8.43 7.02
CA PRO A 172 6.44 7.99 7.51
C PRO A 172 6.21 8.54 8.93
N ARG A 173 5.02 9.06 9.15
CA ARG A 173 4.62 9.52 10.49
C ARG A 173 4.10 8.33 11.29
N ALA A 174 4.75 8.00 12.39
CA ALA A 174 4.17 7.19 13.44
C ALA A 174 3.17 8.02 14.25
N LEU A 175 2.10 7.38 14.75
CA LEU A 175 1.16 8.03 15.66
C LEU A 175 1.63 7.80 17.11
N PRO A 176 1.81 8.85 17.91
CA PRO A 176 2.04 8.71 19.35
C PRO A 176 0.91 7.93 20.01
N ILE A 177 1.23 7.12 21.02
CA ILE A 177 0.22 6.28 21.71
C ILE A 177 -0.94 7.11 22.29
N GLY A 178 -0.68 8.33 22.79
CA GLY A 178 -1.71 9.25 23.24
C GLY A 178 -2.69 9.64 22.12
N GLU A 179 -2.20 9.88 20.89
CA GLU A 179 -3.06 10.13 19.73
C GLU A 179 -3.88 8.89 19.35
N VAL A 180 -3.25 7.72 19.37
CA VAL A 180 -3.95 6.45 19.08
C VAL A 180 -5.08 6.21 20.07
N ARG A 181 -4.85 6.43 21.38
CA ARG A 181 -5.89 6.29 22.41
C ARG A 181 -7.06 7.25 22.18
N ARG A 182 -6.80 8.50 21.80
CA ARG A 182 -7.87 9.47 21.46
C ARG A 182 -8.69 9.02 20.26
N VAL A 183 -8.04 8.46 19.23
CA VAL A 183 -8.72 7.91 18.06
C VAL A 183 -9.56 6.70 18.43
N MET A 184 -9.01 5.76 19.20
CA MET A 184 -9.73 4.56 19.64
C MET A 184 -10.94 4.89 20.53
N ALA A 185 -10.89 5.97 21.31
CA ALA A 185 -12.03 6.44 22.10
C ALA A 185 -13.25 6.85 21.24
N GLN A 186 -13.03 7.13 19.93
CA GLN A 186 -14.08 7.47 18.97
C GLN A 186 -14.63 6.25 18.22
N MET A 187 -14.25 5.02 18.61
CA MET A 187 -14.54 3.79 17.86
C MET A 187 -15.36 2.81 18.70
N GLY A 188 -16.19 2.00 18.03
CA GLY A 188 -16.84 0.83 18.62
C GLY A 188 -15.86 -0.30 18.95
N ALA A 189 -16.29 -1.33 19.67
CA ALA A 189 -15.41 -2.38 20.16
C ALA A 189 -14.72 -3.16 19.03
N ARG A 190 -15.46 -3.59 17.99
CA ARG A 190 -14.89 -4.22 16.79
C ARG A 190 -13.77 -3.36 16.15
N ASP A 191 -14.03 -2.08 15.96
CA ASP A 191 -13.11 -1.20 15.26
C ASP A 191 -11.86 -0.90 16.07
N ARG A 192 -11.99 -0.82 17.41
CA ARG A 192 -10.83 -0.79 18.32
C ARG A 192 -9.99 -2.05 18.23
N LEU A 193 -10.63 -3.21 18.20
CA LEU A 193 -9.93 -4.50 18.04
C LEU A 193 -9.13 -4.55 16.73
N ILE A 194 -9.67 -4.03 15.63
CA ILE A 194 -8.96 -3.92 14.35
C ILE A 194 -7.71 -3.01 14.45
N VAL A 195 -7.81 -1.90 15.19
CA VAL A 195 -6.66 -1.03 15.48
C VAL A 195 -5.60 -1.76 16.32
N GLU A 196 -6.02 -2.53 17.32
CA GLU A 196 -5.12 -3.34 18.14
C GLU A 196 -4.39 -4.39 17.31
N TRP A 197 -5.05 -5.07 16.37
CA TRP A 197 -4.40 -5.98 15.44
C TRP A 197 -3.28 -5.27 14.66
N ALA A 198 -3.53 -4.06 14.16
CA ALA A 198 -2.50 -3.30 13.44
C ALA A 198 -1.32 -2.90 14.34
N LEU A 199 -1.60 -2.47 15.59
CA LEU A 199 -0.60 -2.01 16.54
C LEU A 199 0.24 -3.13 17.15
N MET A 200 -0.34 -4.32 17.36
CA MET A 200 0.34 -5.43 18.03
C MET A 200 1.07 -6.35 17.05
N THR A 201 0.69 -6.36 15.77
CA THR A 201 1.26 -7.27 14.78
C THR A 201 1.94 -6.57 13.60
N GLY A 202 1.75 -5.27 13.46
CA GLY A 202 2.20 -4.51 12.29
C GLY A 202 1.50 -4.94 10.99
N ALA A 203 0.36 -5.63 11.05
CA ALA A 203 -0.37 -6.09 9.88
C ALA A 203 -0.90 -4.93 9.03
N ARG A 204 -0.90 -5.12 7.71
CA ARG A 204 -1.50 -4.15 6.79
C ARG A 204 -3.03 -4.24 6.85
N ARG A 205 -3.71 -3.16 6.56
CA ARG A 205 -5.18 -3.10 6.52
C ARG A 205 -5.83 -4.21 5.64
N MET A 206 -5.21 -4.53 4.50
CA MET A 206 -5.66 -5.63 3.63
C MET A 206 -5.44 -7.01 4.27
N GLU A 207 -4.36 -7.18 5.02
CA GLU A 207 -4.05 -8.42 5.73
C GLU A 207 -5.05 -8.65 6.86
N ILE A 208 -5.40 -7.60 7.62
CA ILE A 208 -6.41 -7.68 8.67
C ILE A 208 -7.80 -7.96 8.10
N ALA A 209 -8.17 -7.26 7.00
CA ALA A 209 -9.44 -7.53 6.31
C ALA A 209 -9.54 -8.95 5.75
N GLY A 210 -8.41 -9.54 5.40
CA GLY A 210 -8.30 -10.90 4.86
C GLY A 210 -8.19 -12.00 5.91
N LEU A 211 -8.17 -11.68 7.20
CA LEU A 211 -8.10 -12.68 8.27
C LEU A 211 -9.34 -13.59 8.23
N LYS A 212 -9.10 -14.87 8.39
CA LYS A 212 -10.15 -15.90 8.41
C LYS A 212 -10.36 -16.43 9.84
N LEU A 213 -11.57 -16.81 10.15
CA LEU A 213 -11.91 -17.42 11.45
C LEU A 213 -11.04 -18.68 11.74
N ALA A 214 -10.82 -19.52 10.71
CA ALA A 214 -10.01 -20.72 10.81
C ALA A 214 -8.51 -20.48 11.11
N GLN A 215 -8.04 -19.23 10.98
CA GLN A 215 -6.66 -18.88 11.33
C GLN A 215 -6.47 -18.56 12.82
N LEU A 216 -7.57 -18.38 13.56
CA LEU A 216 -7.47 -18.23 15.01
C LEU A 216 -7.08 -19.58 15.64
N PRO A 217 -6.08 -19.59 16.52
CA PRO A 217 -5.68 -20.80 17.22
C PRO A 217 -6.84 -21.40 18.00
N ALA A 218 -6.92 -22.74 18.07
CA ALA A 218 -7.87 -23.42 18.94
C ALA A 218 -7.61 -23.09 20.42
N THR A 219 -8.65 -23.13 21.26
CA THR A 219 -8.59 -22.75 22.68
C THR A 219 -7.58 -23.61 23.46
N ASP A 220 -7.42 -24.88 23.03
CA ASP A 220 -6.61 -25.87 23.73
C ASP A 220 -5.11 -25.77 23.40
N CYS A 221 -4.75 -25.07 22.31
CA CYS A 221 -3.35 -24.90 21.87
C CYS A 221 -2.58 -23.83 22.67
N VAL A 222 -3.20 -23.15 23.64
CA VAL A 222 -2.71 -21.85 24.17
C VAL A 222 -2.30 -21.93 25.65
N ARG A 223 -2.01 -23.09 26.18
CA ARG A 223 -1.70 -23.24 27.62
C ARG A 223 -0.23 -23.54 27.96
N SER A 224 0.72 -23.09 27.14
CA SER A 224 2.11 -23.07 27.58
C SER A 224 2.46 -21.65 28.04
N GLU A 225 2.83 -21.48 29.30
CA GLU A 225 3.35 -20.22 29.85
C GLU A 225 4.64 -19.79 29.13
N ASP A 226 5.27 -20.70 28.41
CA ASP A 226 6.51 -20.50 27.67
C ASP A 226 6.31 -19.89 26.26
N GLU A 227 5.08 -19.85 25.71
CA GLU A 227 4.81 -19.30 24.39
C GLU A 227 3.80 -18.12 24.44
N PRO A 228 4.26 -16.90 24.75
CA PRO A 228 3.37 -15.73 24.91
C PRO A 228 2.79 -15.20 23.59
N VAL A 229 3.21 -15.72 22.44
CA VAL A 229 2.76 -15.33 21.10
C VAL A 229 2.51 -16.55 20.23
N ILE A 230 1.45 -16.49 19.42
CA ILE A 230 1.11 -17.58 18.51
C ILE A 230 1.30 -17.12 17.07
N PRO A 231 2.12 -17.81 16.27
CA PRO A 231 2.31 -17.45 14.88
C PRO A 231 1.04 -17.72 14.06
N ILE A 232 0.53 -16.68 13.38
CA ILE A 232 -0.56 -16.78 12.41
C ILE A 232 -0.01 -16.55 11.02
N ARG A 233 -0.23 -17.49 10.11
CA ARG A 233 0.17 -17.37 8.72
C ARG A 233 -0.84 -16.53 7.95
N LEU A 234 -0.37 -15.44 7.34
CA LEU A 234 -1.14 -14.61 6.42
C LEU A 234 -0.93 -15.11 5.00
N GLU A 235 -2.00 -15.49 4.34
CA GLU A 235 -1.98 -15.97 2.95
C GLU A 235 -2.24 -14.82 1.96
N SER A 236 -3.14 -13.91 2.32
CA SER A 236 -3.51 -12.74 1.51
C SER A 236 -2.62 -11.54 1.82
N THR A 237 -1.43 -11.50 1.22
CA THR A 237 -0.47 -10.40 1.42
C THR A 237 -0.24 -9.62 0.13
N LYS A 238 0.29 -8.41 0.24
CA LYS A 238 0.70 -7.61 -0.92
C LYS A 238 1.84 -8.33 -1.66
N GLY A 239 1.58 -8.73 -2.91
CA GLY A 239 2.54 -9.45 -3.75
C GLY A 239 2.49 -10.97 -3.59
N ALA A 240 1.42 -11.51 -2.99
CA ALA A 240 1.16 -12.95 -2.81
C ALA A 240 2.31 -13.73 -2.13
N LYS A 241 3.10 -13.07 -1.27
CA LYS A 241 4.15 -13.71 -0.48
C LYS A 241 3.59 -13.98 0.92
N PRO A 242 3.37 -15.23 1.32
CA PRO A 242 2.92 -15.57 2.67
C PRO A 242 3.92 -15.05 3.71
N ARG A 243 3.41 -14.59 4.84
CA ARG A 243 4.23 -14.23 5.99
C ARG A 243 3.54 -14.60 7.30
N GLN A 244 4.29 -14.64 8.36
CA GLN A 244 3.75 -14.84 9.71
C GLN A 244 3.59 -13.50 10.45
N ILE A 245 2.60 -13.43 11.30
CA ILE A 245 2.42 -12.40 12.32
C ILE A 245 2.31 -13.07 13.68
N TYR A 246 2.63 -12.33 14.73
CA TYR A 246 2.77 -12.86 16.08
C TYR A 246 1.87 -12.08 17.06
N PRO A 247 0.54 -12.30 17.04
CA PRO A 247 -0.36 -11.67 17.96
C PRO A 247 -0.13 -12.18 19.40
N PRO A 248 -0.16 -11.30 20.41
CA PRO A 248 -0.15 -11.72 21.80
C PRO A 248 -1.45 -12.42 22.17
N LEU A 249 -1.40 -13.33 23.17
CA LEU A 249 -2.55 -14.09 23.64
C LEU A 249 -3.74 -13.21 24.02
N ALA A 250 -3.51 -12.12 24.74
CA ALA A 250 -4.56 -11.19 25.11
C ALA A 250 -5.32 -10.60 23.90
N LEU A 251 -4.67 -10.46 22.75
CA LEU A 251 -5.34 -10.03 21.50
C LEU A 251 -6.21 -11.15 20.93
N ILE A 252 -5.73 -12.40 20.99
CA ILE A 252 -6.49 -13.58 20.57
C ILE A 252 -7.74 -13.74 21.42
N ASP A 253 -7.65 -13.60 22.75
CA ASP A 253 -8.79 -13.75 23.66
C ASP A 253 -9.86 -12.67 23.42
N ARG A 254 -9.45 -11.42 23.24
CA ARG A 254 -10.39 -10.35 22.85
C ARG A 254 -11.03 -10.61 21.48
N THR A 255 -10.27 -11.19 20.57
CA THR A 255 -10.80 -11.57 19.25
C THR A 255 -11.84 -12.68 19.37
N ARG A 256 -11.63 -13.65 20.26
CA ARG A 256 -12.62 -14.70 20.54
C ARG A 256 -13.89 -14.13 21.16
N ALA A 257 -13.76 -13.21 22.13
CA ALA A 257 -14.93 -12.52 22.71
C ALA A 257 -15.74 -11.84 21.59
N TYR A 258 -15.09 -11.07 20.69
CA TYR A 258 -15.74 -10.49 19.52
C TYR A 258 -16.43 -11.54 18.64
N VAL A 259 -15.79 -12.69 18.41
CA VAL A 259 -16.37 -13.77 17.57
C VAL A 259 -17.65 -14.33 18.20
N HIS A 260 -17.68 -14.53 19.50
CA HIS A 260 -18.84 -15.08 20.22
C HIS A 260 -19.96 -14.08 20.43
N GLU A 261 -19.65 -12.80 20.51
CA GLU A 261 -20.60 -11.72 20.79
C GLU A 261 -21.02 -10.98 19.51
N GLU A 262 -20.29 -9.90 19.17
CA GLU A 262 -20.68 -8.97 18.08
C GLU A 262 -20.75 -9.66 16.72
N ARG A 263 -19.75 -10.50 16.40
CA ARG A 263 -19.70 -11.20 15.12
C ARG A 263 -20.86 -12.20 14.99
N ALA A 264 -21.20 -12.90 16.06
CA ALA A 264 -22.32 -13.85 16.06
C ALA A 264 -23.67 -13.15 15.83
N ILE A 265 -23.85 -11.94 16.37
CA ILE A 265 -25.02 -11.10 16.13
C ILE A 265 -25.07 -10.66 14.67
N ALA A 266 -23.95 -10.12 14.15
CA ALA A 266 -23.85 -9.66 12.77
C ALA A 266 -24.14 -10.80 11.77
N LEU A 267 -23.63 -12.00 12.04
CA LEU A 267 -23.84 -13.16 11.16
C LEU A 267 -25.32 -13.59 11.09
N ARG A 268 -26.07 -13.47 12.21
CA ARG A 268 -27.54 -13.76 12.22
C ARG A 268 -28.32 -12.76 11.37
N SER A 269 -27.84 -11.53 11.24
CA SER A 269 -28.46 -10.50 10.39
C SER A 269 -28.13 -10.67 8.91
N SER A 270 -27.18 -11.53 8.57
CA SER A 270 -26.76 -11.79 7.20
C SER A 270 -27.71 -12.77 6.50
N ARG A 271 -28.09 -12.45 5.26
CA ARG A 271 -28.61 -13.46 4.35
C ARG A 271 -27.40 -14.30 3.89
N THR A 272 -27.37 -15.56 4.28
CA THR A 272 -26.31 -16.57 4.15
C THR A 272 -25.34 -16.33 2.98
N ASN A 273 -24.09 -16.02 3.34
CA ASN A 273 -22.99 -15.90 2.40
C ASN A 273 -21.80 -16.69 2.97
N SER A 274 -21.31 -17.71 2.29
CA SER A 274 -20.17 -18.54 2.68
C SER A 274 -18.91 -17.73 2.99
N ASP A 275 -18.74 -16.58 2.32
CA ASP A 275 -17.63 -15.67 2.57
C ASP A 275 -17.72 -15.01 3.95
N ALA A 276 -18.95 -14.68 4.41
CA ALA A 276 -19.18 -14.12 5.74
C ALA A 276 -18.86 -15.14 6.83
N GLU A 277 -19.18 -16.42 6.64
CA GLU A 277 -18.86 -17.47 7.62
C GLU A 277 -17.36 -17.63 7.83
N SER A 278 -16.57 -17.50 6.76
CA SER A 278 -15.12 -17.65 6.81
C SER A 278 -14.37 -16.41 7.28
N ALA A 279 -14.89 -15.18 7.03
CA ALA A 279 -14.21 -13.93 7.36
C ALA A 279 -14.20 -13.69 8.88
N LEU A 280 -13.08 -13.19 9.42
CA LEU A 280 -12.98 -12.88 10.83
C LEU A 280 -13.80 -11.62 11.19
N PHE A 281 -13.61 -10.52 10.47
CA PHE A 281 -14.29 -9.25 10.74
C PHE A 281 -15.46 -9.03 9.78
N LEU A 282 -16.62 -8.74 10.35
CA LEU A 282 -17.86 -8.47 9.63
C LEU A 282 -18.33 -7.02 9.83
N THR A 283 -19.10 -6.53 8.87
CA THR A 283 -19.91 -5.33 9.02
C THR A 283 -21.13 -5.63 9.89
N GLU A 284 -21.89 -4.61 10.32
CA GLU A 284 -23.09 -4.79 11.13
C GLU A 284 -24.19 -5.58 10.42
N ASP A 285 -24.24 -5.50 9.08
CA ASP A 285 -25.14 -6.27 8.20
C ASP A 285 -24.57 -7.65 7.82
N GLY A 286 -23.52 -8.12 8.49
CA GLY A 286 -22.97 -9.46 8.39
C GLY A 286 -22.17 -9.74 7.11
N ARG A 287 -21.70 -8.71 6.37
CA ARG A 287 -20.81 -8.89 5.22
C ARG A 287 -19.34 -8.84 5.65
N PRO A 288 -18.41 -9.48 4.92
CA PRO A 288 -16.99 -9.33 5.17
C PRO A 288 -16.54 -7.86 5.17
N LEU A 289 -15.81 -7.44 6.20
CA LEU A 289 -15.33 -6.06 6.33
C LEU A 289 -14.14 -5.82 5.40
N GLY A 290 -14.35 -5.05 4.34
CA GLY A 290 -13.33 -4.75 3.35
C GLY A 290 -12.26 -3.76 3.82
N ALA A 291 -11.04 -3.89 3.28
CA ALA A 291 -9.91 -3.03 3.62
C ALA A 291 -10.18 -1.53 3.41
N CYS A 292 -10.94 -1.15 2.38
CA CYS A 292 -11.30 0.26 2.15
C CYS A 292 -12.16 0.80 3.30
N ARG A 293 -13.15 0.01 3.76
CA ARG A 293 -14.03 0.39 4.86
C ARG A 293 -13.26 0.56 6.17
N ILE A 294 -12.31 -0.33 6.48
CA ILE A 294 -11.39 -0.17 7.62
C ILE A 294 -10.65 1.17 7.55
N GLY A 295 -10.13 1.52 6.37
CA GLY A 295 -9.45 2.80 6.17
C GLY A 295 -10.36 4.02 6.38
N MET A 296 -11.60 3.95 5.91
CA MET A 296 -12.61 5.02 6.08
C MET A 296 -12.99 5.20 7.55
N ILE A 297 -13.31 4.11 8.25
CA ILE A 297 -13.66 4.11 9.69
C ILE A 297 -12.54 4.78 10.49
N PHE A 298 -11.29 4.37 10.26
CA PHE A 298 -10.14 4.96 10.96
C PHE A 298 -9.97 6.46 10.63
N SER A 299 -10.13 6.85 9.36
CA SER A 299 -10.03 8.24 8.94
C SER A 299 -11.11 9.13 9.58
N GLU A 300 -12.33 8.62 9.69
CA GLU A 300 -13.44 9.31 10.36
C GLU A 300 -13.19 9.47 11.85
N ALA A 301 -12.69 8.41 12.51
CA ALA A 301 -12.31 8.47 13.92
C ALA A 301 -11.16 9.47 14.16
N CYS A 302 -10.16 9.51 13.27
CA CYS A 302 -9.09 10.50 13.31
C CYS A 302 -9.65 11.93 13.23
N LYS A 303 -10.60 12.19 12.31
CA LYS A 303 -11.25 13.50 12.18
C LYS A 303 -11.98 13.90 13.48
N ARG A 304 -12.76 12.97 14.06
CA ARG A 304 -13.47 13.23 15.33
C ARG A 304 -12.52 13.47 16.50
N ALA A 305 -11.37 12.80 16.51
CA ALA A 305 -10.35 12.95 17.56
C ALA A 305 -9.42 14.18 17.36
N GLY A 306 -9.54 14.91 16.23
CA GLY A 306 -8.63 16.00 15.89
C GLY A 306 -7.19 15.51 15.63
N VAL A 307 -7.03 14.29 15.12
CA VAL A 307 -5.73 13.67 14.85
C VAL A 307 -5.51 13.54 13.35
N ALA A 308 -4.37 14.00 12.85
CA ALA A 308 -3.98 13.77 11.47
C ALA A 308 -3.28 12.41 11.35
N GLY A 309 -3.93 11.41 10.73
CA GLY A 309 -3.37 10.07 10.60
C GLY A 309 -4.06 9.22 9.56
N THR A 310 -3.39 8.15 9.16
CA THR A 310 -3.94 7.10 8.30
C THR A 310 -3.80 5.76 8.99
N PHE A 311 -4.61 4.77 8.61
CA PHE A 311 -4.50 3.42 9.19
C PHE A 311 -3.08 2.83 9.04
N HIS A 312 -2.38 3.18 7.97
CA HIS A 312 -0.99 2.72 7.76
C HIS A 312 0.01 3.28 8.77
N ALA A 313 -0.30 4.43 9.38
CA ALA A 313 0.53 5.01 10.43
C ALA A 313 0.63 4.12 11.69
N LEU A 314 -0.40 3.30 11.97
CA LEU A 314 -0.37 2.31 13.07
C LEU A 314 0.76 1.28 12.87
N ARG A 315 0.96 0.82 11.63
CA ARG A 315 2.07 -0.06 11.29
C ARG A 315 3.42 0.64 11.44
N HIS A 316 3.50 1.94 11.16
CA HIS A 316 4.71 2.72 11.42
C HIS A 316 4.98 2.87 12.92
N THR A 317 3.93 3.05 13.73
CA THR A 317 4.02 3.05 15.20
C THR A 317 4.56 1.71 15.72
N PHE A 318 3.98 0.59 15.27
CA PHE A 318 4.48 -0.75 15.59
C PHE A 318 5.94 -0.92 15.20
N ALA A 319 6.28 -0.57 13.97
CA ALA A 319 7.64 -0.78 13.45
C ALA A 319 8.70 0.05 14.21
N GLY A 320 8.40 1.30 14.55
CA GLY A 320 9.28 2.13 15.36
C GLY A 320 9.48 1.58 16.77
N ALA A 321 8.38 1.22 17.45
CA ALA A 321 8.43 0.63 18.78
C ALA A 321 9.19 -0.71 18.80
N MET A 322 8.92 -1.58 17.82
CA MET A 322 9.57 -2.88 17.68
C MET A 322 11.07 -2.72 17.39
N LEU A 323 11.46 -1.79 16.51
CA LEU A 323 12.87 -1.54 16.21
C LEU A 323 13.62 -1.04 17.46
N ALA A 324 13.04 -0.07 18.19
CA ALA A 324 13.63 0.45 19.42
C ALA A 324 13.74 -0.67 20.49
N PHE A 325 12.78 -1.55 20.58
CA PHE A 325 12.86 -2.72 21.46
C PHE A 325 13.97 -3.68 21.03
N LEU A 326 14.01 -4.08 19.76
CA LEU A 326 15.03 -4.99 19.23
C LEU A 326 16.45 -4.44 19.38
N GLN A 327 16.65 -3.13 19.20
CA GLN A 327 17.94 -2.48 19.44
C GLN A 327 18.39 -2.60 20.90
N ARG A 328 17.49 -2.47 21.87
CA ARG A 328 17.83 -2.69 23.28
C ARG A 328 18.16 -4.15 23.56
N GLN A 329 17.52 -5.09 22.88
CA GLN A 329 17.78 -6.53 23.07
C GLN A 329 19.14 -6.96 22.55
N THR A 330 19.78 -6.23 21.61
CA THR A 330 21.13 -6.57 21.15
C THR A 330 22.18 -6.54 22.26
N GLN A 331 21.93 -5.80 23.35
CA GLN A 331 22.80 -5.83 24.54
C GLN A 331 22.78 -7.17 25.26
N ARG A 332 21.66 -7.92 25.15
CA ARG A 332 21.48 -9.26 25.78
C ARG A 332 21.73 -10.41 24.82
N VAL A 333 21.44 -10.17 23.54
CA VAL A 333 21.59 -11.15 22.44
C VAL A 333 22.38 -10.48 21.32
N PRO A 334 23.73 -10.52 21.36
CA PRO A 334 24.59 -9.82 20.40
C PRO A 334 24.39 -10.25 18.93
N GLU A 335 23.96 -11.50 18.71
CA GLU A 335 23.71 -12.07 17.37
C GLU A 335 22.39 -11.56 16.74
N LEU A 336 21.53 -10.93 17.53
CA LEU A 336 20.27 -10.38 17.04
C LEU A 336 20.53 -9.24 16.07
N ASN A 337 20.03 -9.36 14.83
CA ASN A 337 20.03 -8.27 13.88
C ASN A 337 18.66 -7.57 13.88
N PRO A 338 18.50 -6.39 14.51
CA PRO A 338 17.22 -5.73 14.68
C PRO A 338 16.51 -5.40 13.36
N LEU A 339 17.29 -5.00 12.35
CA LEU A 339 16.72 -4.64 11.05
C LEU A 339 16.23 -5.86 10.27
N LEU A 340 17.00 -6.93 10.26
CA LEU A 340 16.63 -8.16 9.58
C LEU A 340 15.40 -8.79 10.25
N THR A 341 15.38 -8.80 11.58
CA THR A 341 14.24 -9.28 12.35
C THR A 341 12.99 -8.46 12.07
N LEU A 342 13.09 -7.13 12.12
CA LEU A 342 11.97 -6.24 11.79
C LEU A 342 11.51 -6.42 10.33
N GLN A 343 12.45 -6.55 9.39
CA GLN A 343 12.15 -6.80 7.98
C GLN A 343 11.32 -8.07 7.81
N THR A 344 11.71 -9.14 8.48
CA THR A 344 11.03 -10.43 8.46
C THR A 344 9.63 -10.33 9.05
N ILE A 345 9.49 -9.74 10.25
CA ILE A 345 8.20 -9.53 10.92
C ILE A 345 7.25 -8.71 10.04
N LEU A 346 7.75 -7.63 9.43
CA LEU A 346 6.94 -6.79 8.55
C LEU A 346 6.70 -7.40 7.17
N GLY A 347 7.47 -8.39 6.75
CA GLY A 347 7.42 -8.97 5.41
C GLY A 347 7.79 -7.93 4.32
N HIS A 348 8.88 -7.21 4.51
CA HIS A 348 9.44 -6.32 3.50
C HIS A 348 10.37 -7.11 2.58
N SER A 349 10.06 -7.15 1.28
CA SER A 349 10.92 -7.78 0.28
C SER A 349 12.18 -6.97 -0.03
N ASP A 350 12.14 -5.65 0.24
CA ASP A 350 13.25 -4.72 0.00
C ASP A 350 13.73 -4.15 1.36
N PRO A 351 14.99 -4.38 1.74
CA PRO A 351 15.58 -3.83 2.96
C PRO A 351 15.49 -2.31 3.06
N SER A 352 15.53 -1.60 1.93
CA SER A 352 15.43 -0.12 1.90
C SER A 352 14.12 0.38 2.52
N THR A 353 13.05 -0.42 2.44
CA THR A 353 11.75 -0.12 3.07
C THR A 353 11.85 -0.18 4.60
N THR A 354 12.70 -1.03 5.15
CA THR A 354 12.89 -1.16 6.61
C THR A 354 13.87 -0.09 7.13
N MET A 355 14.87 0.29 6.33
CA MET A 355 15.84 1.34 6.67
C MET A 355 15.18 2.70 6.98
N ILE A 356 13.97 2.95 6.50
CA ILE A 356 13.23 4.18 6.79
C ILE A 356 12.93 4.34 8.28
N TYR A 357 12.78 3.23 9.02
CA TYR A 357 12.53 3.26 10.47
C TYR A 357 13.78 3.62 11.27
N LEU A 358 14.97 3.31 10.79
CA LEU A 358 16.20 3.85 11.39
C LEU A 358 16.26 5.37 11.31
N ARG A 359 15.85 5.94 10.17
CA ARG A 359 15.79 7.40 10.02
C ARG A 359 14.75 8.03 10.93
N MET A 360 13.63 7.35 11.17
CA MET A 360 12.61 7.83 12.11
C MET A 360 13.15 7.87 13.56
N LEU A 361 13.89 6.87 13.99
CA LEU A 361 14.49 6.84 15.32
C LEU A 361 15.69 7.81 15.44
N ALA A 362 16.47 7.95 14.36
CA ALA A 362 17.62 8.88 14.33
C ALA A 362 17.21 10.37 14.34
N THR A 363 15.95 10.68 14.07
CA THR A 363 15.38 12.03 14.15
C THR A 363 14.64 12.28 15.47
N ASP A 364 14.92 11.50 16.51
CA ASP A 364 14.43 11.79 17.86
C ASP A 364 15.01 13.13 18.32
N LEU A 365 14.15 14.14 18.43
CA LEU A 365 14.52 15.50 18.81
C LEU A 365 15.22 15.54 20.18
N THR A 366 14.80 14.69 21.11
CA THR A 366 15.40 14.61 22.46
C THR A 366 16.87 14.17 22.39
N ALA A 367 17.19 13.20 21.52
CA ALA A 367 18.57 12.77 21.31
C ALA A 367 19.41 13.86 20.64
N ILE A 368 18.82 14.63 19.73
CA ILE A 368 19.48 15.77 19.08
C ILE A 368 19.69 16.92 20.07
N GLU A 369 18.69 17.24 20.89
CA GLU A 369 18.79 18.27 21.94
C GLU A 369 19.88 17.95 22.95
N ASN A 370 19.96 16.69 23.42
CA ASN A 370 21.02 16.24 24.32
C ASN A 370 22.41 16.35 23.67
N ALA A 371 22.57 15.90 22.43
CA ALA A 371 23.82 15.99 21.70
C ALA A 371 24.24 17.45 21.45
N LEU A 372 23.30 18.34 21.17
CA LEU A 372 23.56 19.77 21.04
C LEU A 372 23.93 20.40 22.40
N GLY A 373 23.23 20.00 23.47
CA GLY A 373 23.56 20.41 24.83
C GLY A 373 25.00 20.02 25.24
N ASP A 374 25.41 18.80 24.94
CA ASP A 374 26.77 18.31 25.18
C ASP A 374 27.82 19.06 24.33
N LEU A 375 27.50 19.36 23.06
CA LEU A 375 28.37 20.14 22.17
C LEU A 375 28.53 21.58 22.64
N TYR A 376 27.44 22.24 23.02
CA TYR A 376 27.49 23.61 23.55
C TYR A 376 28.15 23.65 24.93
N GLY A 377 27.96 22.66 25.80
CA GLY A 377 28.64 22.55 27.09
C GLY A 377 30.14 22.31 26.97
N ALA A 378 30.60 21.67 25.88
CA ALA A 378 32.02 21.48 25.59
C ALA A 378 32.69 22.72 24.98
N LEU A 379 31.93 23.73 24.53
CA LEU A 379 32.42 24.99 23.96
C LEU A 379 32.40 26.14 24.97
N ALA A 380 31.75 25.96 26.12
CA ALA A 380 31.73 26.90 27.24
C ALA A 380 32.80 26.57 28.27
#